data_c5ff9659c9f6cd73307e1ba58e089310
#
_entry.id   c5ff9659c9f6cd73307e1ba58e089310
#
_cell.length_a   1.000
_cell.length_b   1.000
_cell.length_c   1.000
_cell.angle_alpha   90.00
_cell.angle_beta   90.00
_cell.angle_gamma   90.00
#
_symmetry.space_group_name_H-M   'P 1'
#
loop_
_entity.id
_entity.type
_entity.pdbx_description
1 polymer ?
#
loop_
_entity_poly.entity_id
_entity_poly.type
_entity_poly.pdbx_seq_one_letter_code
_entity_poly.pdbx_strand_id
1 'polypeptide(L)'
;MSLILDVFAAKGATTVCLPAGTKVQTLWGLADIEKLEVGVPVLTYTEETSEQEYKKVKKVMRRMTRRMCALELSNGTTLEVTPEHRFFSNGEWTPIEELNVNDTLQLKDNSIVVIENKIIFPTFVEVYNLEIEDNENYYVTEEGVLVHNGCNDDKVFNSEDEAVKEARKRIGLKEGENLQEGTGKYGSPQYGDARKGYRIDPAHNGAAIENQPHVNYWDYTKGKRGKGGICGAVPYKK
;
A
#
# COMPACT_ATOMS: atom_id res chain seq x y z
N MET A 1 -24.11 31.50 -15.63
CA MET A 1 -24.37 30.11 -15.27
C MET A 1 -23.10 29.56 -14.67
N SER A 2 -23.02 29.61 -13.34
CA SER A 2 -21.81 29.28 -12.57
C SER A 2 -21.82 27.78 -12.28
N LEU A 3 -20.85 27.04 -12.85
CA LEU A 3 -20.57 25.66 -12.47
C LEU A 3 -19.89 25.66 -11.10
N ILE A 4 -20.65 25.38 -10.07
CA ILE A 4 -20.10 25.06 -8.76
C ILE A 4 -19.50 23.66 -8.90
N LEU A 5 -18.18 23.59 -8.96
CA LEU A 5 -17.44 22.34 -8.75
C LEU A 5 -17.65 21.96 -7.29
N ASP A 6 -18.47 20.95 -7.04
CA ASP A 6 -18.53 20.29 -5.73
C ASP A 6 -17.19 19.62 -5.44
N VAL A 7 -16.33 20.35 -4.75
CA VAL A 7 -15.11 19.81 -4.16
C VAL A 7 -15.53 19.06 -2.89
N PHE A 8 -16.02 17.84 -3.03
CA PHE A 8 -16.06 16.91 -1.93
C PHE A 8 -14.63 16.55 -1.56
N ALA A 9 -14.08 17.28 -0.60
CA ALA A 9 -12.89 16.88 0.13
C ALA A 9 -13.25 15.63 0.96
N ALA A 10 -13.07 14.46 0.38
CA ALA A 10 -13.02 13.23 1.14
C ALA A 10 -11.82 13.34 2.08
N LYS A 11 -12.08 13.61 3.37
CA LYS A 11 -11.06 13.57 4.41
C LYS A 11 -10.58 12.13 4.53
N GLY A 12 -9.31 11.89 4.17
CA GLY A 12 -8.53 10.83 4.78
C GLY A 12 -8.41 9.49 4.07
N ALA A 13 -8.60 9.38 2.74
CA ALA A 13 -8.09 8.18 2.06
C ALA A 13 -6.56 8.27 2.00
N THR A 14 -5.87 7.28 2.53
CA THR A 14 -4.44 7.10 2.35
C THR A 14 -4.16 6.98 0.86
N THR A 15 -3.37 7.89 0.32
CA THR A 15 -3.14 7.95 -1.12
C THR A 15 -1.76 7.36 -1.41
N VAL A 16 -1.73 6.10 -1.86
CA VAL A 16 -0.49 5.43 -2.31
C VAL A 16 -0.41 5.65 -3.82
N CYS A 17 0.33 6.65 -4.26
CA CYS A 17 0.36 7.08 -5.67
C CYS A 17 1.69 7.74 -6.05
N LEU A 18 1.87 7.88 -7.36
CA LEU A 18 3.01 8.44 -8.06
C LEU A 18 2.55 9.59 -8.98
N PRO A 19 3.34 10.64 -9.19
CA PRO A 19 2.97 11.73 -10.08
C PRO A 19 3.06 11.31 -11.56
N ALA A 20 2.42 12.10 -12.43
CA ALA A 20 2.60 11.98 -13.87
C ALA A 20 4.09 12.06 -14.25
N GLY A 21 4.48 11.36 -15.31
CA GLY A 21 5.87 11.27 -15.76
C GLY A 21 6.69 10.20 -15.04
N THR A 22 6.19 9.59 -13.97
CA THR A 22 6.87 8.45 -13.34
C THR A 22 7.00 7.31 -14.34
N LYS A 23 8.24 6.85 -14.55
CA LYS A 23 8.54 5.74 -15.46
C LYS A 23 8.22 4.41 -14.80
N VAL A 24 7.43 3.58 -15.46
CA VAL A 24 7.09 2.21 -15.05
C VAL A 24 7.78 1.24 -15.99
N GLN A 25 8.36 0.18 -15.44
CA GLN A 25 8.99 -0.91 -16.20
C GLN A 25 7.90 -1.77 -16.87
N THR A 26 7.83 -1.77 -18.20
CA THR A 26 6.90 -2.60 -18.96
C THR A 26 7.64 -3.64 -19.81
N LEU A 27 6.91 -4.61 -20.37
CA LEU A 27 7.50 -5.60 -21.29
C LEU A 27 8.16 -4.97 -22.51
N TRP A 28 7.76 -3.76 -22.88
CA TRP A 28 8.27 -3.05 -24.06
C TRP A 28 9.19 -1.88 -23.72
N GLY A 29 9.69 -1.82 -22.50
CA GLY A 29 10.52 -0.73 -21.99
C GLY A 29 9.76 0.20 -21.04
N LEU A 30 10.29 1.39 -20.84
CA LEU A 30 9.71 2.36 -19.89
C LEU A 30 8.49 3.08 -20.49
N ALA A 31 7.46 3.22 -19.69
CA ALA A 31 6.28 4.02 -20.02
C ALA A 31 5.93 4.99 -18.89
N ASP A 32 5.38 6.14 -19.23
CA ASP A 32 4.87 7.09 -18.24
C ASP A 32 3.60 6.52 -17.60
N ILE A 33 3.50 6.60 -16.27
CA ILE A 33 2.41 5.97 -15.51
C ILE A 33 1.02 6.46 -15.97
N GLU A 34 0.87 7.72 -16.31
CA GLU A 34 -0.38 8.32 -16.77
C GLU A 34 -0.81 7.86 -18.18
N LYS A 35 0.13 7.26 -18.94
CA LYS A 35 -0.11 6.73 -20.29
C LYS A 35 -0.40 5.22 -20.30
N LEU A 36 -0.28 4.56 -19.14
CA LEU A 36 -0.57 3.14 -19.05
C LEU A 36 -2.06 2.87 -19.15
N GLU A 37 -2.39 1.74 -19.79
CA GLU A 37 -3.74 1.26 -19.99
C GLU A 37 -3.91 -0.14 -19.39
N VAL A 38 -5.17 -0.53 -19.17
CA VAL A 38 -5.53 -1.88 -18.75
C VAL A 38 -5.03 -2.91 -19.77
N GLY A 39 -4.40 -3.97 -19.27
CA GLY A 39 -3.84 -5.04 -20.09
C GLY A 39 -2.36 -4.89 -20.43
N VAL A 40 -1.75 -3.71 -20.17
CA VAL A 40 -0.31 -3.51 -20.35
C VAL A 40 0.46 -4.38 -19.33
N PRO A 41 1.42 -5.24 -19.78
CA PRO A 41 2.25 -6.02 -18.88
C PRO A 41 3.35 -5.14 -18.28
N VAL A 42 3.40 -5.09 -16.95
CA VAL A 42 4.41 -4.39 -16.16
C VAL A 42 5.25 -5.38 -15.36
N LEU A 43 6.50 -5.03 -15.12
CA LEU A 43 7.41 -5.85 -14.33
C LEU A 43 7.00 -5.82 -12.85
N THR A 44 6.87 -7.00 -12.24
CA THR A 44 6.47 -7.21 -10.86
C THR A 44 7.44 -8.15 -10.16
N TYR A 45 7.29 -8.27 -8.84
CA TYR A 45 8.06 -9.16 -7.98
C TYR A 45 7.12 -10.12 -7.26
N THR A 46 7.39 -11.42 -7.35
CA THR A 46 6.67 -12.47 -6.65
C THR A 46 7.40 -12.81 -5.35
N GLU A 47 6.82 -12.46 -4.22
CA GLU A 47 7.45 -12.58 -2.90
C GLU A 47 7.72 -14.04 -2.51
N GLU A 48 6.84 -14.97 -2.90
CA GLU A 48 6.95 -16.39 -2.57
C GLU A 48 8.17 -17.05 -3.25
N THR A 49 8.48 -16.65 -4.47
CA THR A 49 9.58 -17.25 -5.27
C THR A 49 10.82 -16.36 -5.34
N SER A 50 10.69 -15.08 -4.92
CA SER A 50 11.72 -14.05 -5.11
C SER A 50 12.10 -13.83 -6.58
N GLU A 51 11.17 -14.07 -7.50
CA GLU A 51 11.36 -13.93 -8.94
C GLU A 51 10.60 -12.74 -9.49
N GLN A 52 11.07 -12.26 -10.64
CA GLN A 52 10.40 -11.21 -11.39
C GLN A 52 9.54 -11.83 -12.50
N GLU A 53 8.38 -11.25 -12.72
CA GLU A 53 7.49 -11.65 -13.81
C GLU A 53 6.73 -10.44 -14.35
N TYR A 54 6.15 -10.59 -15.54
CA TYR A 54 5.28 -9.57 -16.11
C TYR A 54 3.82 -9.90 -15.84
N LYS A 55 3.11 -8.97 -15.20
CA LYS A 55 1.68 -9.06 -14.91
C LYS A 55 0.93 -7.90 -15.54
N LYS A 56 -0.33 -8.12 -15.89
CA LYS A 56 -1.14 -7.10 -16.55
C LYS A 56 -1.69 -6.08 -15.58
N VAL A 57 -1.73 -4.84 -16.01
CA VAL A 57 -2.49 -3.78 -15.34
C VAL A 57 -3.98 -4.11 -15.43
N LYS A 58 -4.64 -4.24 -14.29
CA LYS A 58 -6.09 -4.42 -14.15
C LYS A 58 -6.84 -3.10 -14.15
N LYS A 59 -6.24 -2.08 -13.53
CA LYS A 59 -6.87 -0.77 -13.36
C LYS A 59 -5.80 0.30 -13.22
N VAL A 60 -6.06 1.46 -13.82
CA VAL A 60 -5.31 2.70 -13.59
C VAL A 60 -6.17 3.60 -12.72
N MET A 61 -5.65 3.99 -11.58
CA MET A 61 -6.33 4.88 -10.62
C MET A 61 -5.75 6.27 -10.72
N ARG A 62 -6.61 7.31 -10.60
CA ARG A 62 -6.22 8.71 -10.60
C ARG A 62 -6.81 9.40 -9.39
N ARG A 63 -6.03 10.22 -8.71
CA ARG A 63 -6.46 10.96 -7.52
C ARG A 63 -5.75 12.29 -7.41
N MET A 64 -6.28 13.21 -6.61
CA MET A 64 -5.59 14.42 -6.21
C MET A 64 -4.94 14.20 -4.84
N THR A 65 -3.69 14.59 -4.69
CA THR A 65 -3.01 14.60 -3.38
C THR A 65 -2.70 16.02 -2.93
N ARG A 66 -2.53 16.20 -1.60
CA ARG A 66 -2.10 17.47 -0.99
C ARG A 66 -0.70 17.39 -0.39
N ARG A 67 -0.05 16.24 -0.48
CA ARG A 67 1.29 15.99 0.07
C ARG A 67 2.06 15.10 -0.89
N MET A 68 3.33 15.42 -1.10
CA MET A 68 4.29 14.58 -1.81
C MET A 68 5.56 14.44 -0.99
N CYS A 69 6.30 13.40 -1.28
CA CYS A 69 7.64 13.14 -0.76
C CYS A 69 8.59 13.06 -1.94
N ALA A 70 9.60 13.90 -1.97
CA ALA A 70 10.71 13.84 -2.92
C ALA A 70 11.86 13.04 -2.29
N LEU A 71 12.45 12.16 -3.08
CA LEU A 71 13.58 11.31 -2.72
C LEU A 71 14.75 11.58 -3.67
N GLU A 72 15.96 11.61 -3.11
CA GLU A 72 17.21 11.51 -3.85
C GLU A 72 17.92 10.22 -3.39
N LEU A 73 18.30 9.39 -4.35
CA LEU A 73 18.93 8.10 -4.09
C LEU A 73 20.41 8.14 -4.47
N SER A 74 21.23 7.32 -3.82
CA SER A 74 22.69 7.29 -3.96
C SER A 74 23.22 6.99 -5.37
N ASN A 75 22.38 6.50 -6.25
CA ASN A 75 22.68 6.30 -7.68
C ASN A 75 22.29 7.52 -8.56
N GLY A 76 21.88 8.63 -7.96
CA GLY A 76 21.43 9.85 -8.64
C GLY A 76 19.96 9.82 -9.08
N THR A 77 19.23 8.74 -8.84
CA THR A 77 17.79 8.67 -9.13
C THR A 77 17.04 9.65 -8.23
N THR A 78 16.12 10.41 -8.82
CA THR A 78 15.13 11.20 -8.08
C THR A 78 13.75 10.63 -8.30
N LEU A 79 12.93 10.57 -7.26
CA LEU A 79 11.58 10.01 -7.30
C LEU A 79 10.65 10.82 -6.40
N GLU A 80 9.49 11.18 -6.92
CA GLU A 80 8.41 11.76 -6.13
C GLU A 80 7.28 10.75 -5.93
N VAL A 81 6.75 10.69 -4.70
CA VAL A 81 5.68 9.77 -4.31
C VAL A 81 4.79 10.40 -3.26
N THR A 82 3.62 9.84 -3.01
CA THR A 82 2.85 10.20 -1.81
C THR A 82 3.52 9.61 -0.56
N PRO A 83 3.44 10.26 0.62
CA PRO A 83 4.16 9.83 1.84
C PRO A 83 3.83 8.41 2.30
N GLU A 84 2.65 7.94 2.01
CA GLU A 84 2.15 6.61 2.38
C GLU A 84 2.60 5.49 1.41
N HIS A 85 3.24 5.86 0.28
CA HIS A 85 3.71 4.89 -0.70
C HIS A 85 4.77 3.97 -0.10
N ARG A 86 4.60 2.66 -0.31
CA ARG A 86 5.48 1.66 0.29
C ARG A 86 6.58 1.23 -0.67
N PHE A 87 7.77 1.07 -0.11
CA PHE A 87 8.95 0.57 -0.79
C PHE A 87 9.41 -0.72 -0.14
N PHE A 88 10.04 -1.58 -0.94
CA PHE A 88 10.68 -2.77 -0.41
C PHE A 88 12.03 -2.38 0.17
N SER A 89 12.14 -2.40 1.49
CA SER A 89 13.31 -1.98 2.26
C SER A 89 13.64 -3.05 3.30
N ASN A 90 14.87 -3.56 3.30
CA ASN A 90 15.33 -4.58 4.27
C ASN A 90 14.42 -5.83 4.35
N GLY A 91 13.80 -6.23 3.24
CA GLY A 91 12.91 -7.39 3.18
C GLY A 91 11.47 -7.13 3.61
N GLU A 92 11.08 -5.86 3.81
CA GLU A 92 9.74 -5.48 4.26
C GLU A 92 9.16 -4.31 3.44
N TRP A 93 7.82 -4.26 3.32
CA TRP A 93 7.09 -3.14 2.71
C TRP A 93 6.89 -2.02 3.71
N THR A 94 7.66 -0.95 3.59
CA THR A 94 7.66 0.19 4.50
C THR A 94 7.19 1.47 3.81
N PRO A 95 6.20 2.23 4.37
CA PRO A 95 5.83 3.53 3.85
C PRO A 95 7.02 4.48 3.83
N ILE A 96 7.14 5.31 2.77
CA ILE A 96 8.29 6.21 2.66
C ILE A 96 8.36 7.23 3.81
N GLU A 97 7.24 7.63 4.38
CA GLU A 97 7.24 8.54 5.53
C GLU A 97 7.91 7.94 6.78
N GLU A 98 7.92 6.61 6.92
CA GLU A 98 8.56 5.86 8.02
C GLU A 98 10.05 5.56 7.76
N LEU A 99 10.50 5.56 6.49
CA LEU A 99 11.91 5.39 6.13
C LEU A 99 12.71 6.66 6.40
N ASN A 100 13.99 6.53 6.65
CA ASN A 100 14.91 7.62 6.94
C ASN A 100 16.03 7.72 5.89
N VAL A 101 16.74 8.83 5.90
CA VAL A 101 18.04 8.94 5.19
C VAL A 101 18.97 7.83 5.72
N ASN A 102 19.69 7.19 4.83
CA ASN A 102 20.51 5.99 4.97
C ASN A 102 19.74 4.65 5.00
N ASP A 103 18.41 4.62 4.99
CA ASP A 103 17.68 3.40 4.70
C ASP A 103 17.85 3.01 3.22
N THR A 104 17.65 1.73 2.92
CA THR A 104 17.90 1.16 1.59
C THR A 104 16.62 0.75 0.89
N LEU A 105 16.58 0.87 -0.44
CA LEU A 105 15.51 0.39 -1.30
C LEU A 105 16.03 -0.68 -2.25
N GLN A 106 15.21 -1.67 -2.58
CA GLN A 106 15.55 -2.72 -3.52
C GLN A 106 15.32 -2.28 -4.97
N LEU A 107 16.29 -2.62 -5.84
CA LEU A 107 16.19 -2.43 -7.28
C LEU A 107 15.87 -3.75 -8.01
N LYS A 108 15.50 -3.64 -9.29
CA LYS A 108 15.12 -4.79 -10.13
C LYS A 108 16.24 -5.81 -10.38
N ASP A 109 17.49 -5.42 -10.25
CA ASP A 109 18.65 -6.31 -10.35
C ASP A 109 19.06 -6.95 -9.00
N ASN A 110 18.18 -6.82 -7.99
CA ASN A 110 18.40 -7.21 -6.61
C ASN A 110 19.53 -6.43 -5.89
N SER A 111 20.10 -5.42 -6.51
CA SER A 111 20.95 -4.46 -5.81
C SER A 111 20.13 -3.56 -4.90
N ILE A 112 20.82 -2.84 -4.03
CA ILE A 112 20.20 -1.86 -3.11
C ILE A 112 20.71 -0.46 -3.44
N VAL A 113 19.86 0.51 -3.21
CA VAL A 113 20.18 1.95 -3.30
C VAL A 113 19.83 2.62 -1.98
N VAL A 114 20.61 3.60 -1.57
CA VAL A 114 20.44 4.31 -0.29
C VAL A 114 19.64 5.58 -0.50
N ILE A 115 18.77 5.92 0.44
CA ILE A 115 18.08 7.22 0.49
C ILE A 115 19.09 8.26 1.00
N GLU A 116 19.51 9.20 0.14
CA GLU A 116 20.42 10.28 0.52
C GLU A 116 19.69 11.53 1.00
N ASN A 117 18.52 11.79 0.43
CA ASN A 117 17.67 12.91 0.85
C ASN A 117 16.19 12.54 0.77
N LYS A 118 15.39 13.07 1.72
CA LYS A 118 13.95 12.88 1.76
C LYS A 118 13.26 14.13 2.28
N ILE A 119 12.35 14.69 1.49
CA ILE A 119 11.60 15.91 1.84
C ILE A 119 10.12 15.67 1.59
N ILE A 120 9.29 15.85 2.62
CA ILE A 120 7.83 15.84 2.50
C ILE A 120 7.35 17.29 2.40
N PHE A 121 6.56 17.59 1.37
CA PHE A 121 6.11 18.94 1.08
C PHE A 121 4.61 19.00 0.70
N PRO A 122 3.94 20.14 0.99
CA PRO A 122 2.57 20.36 0.57
C PRO A 122 2.51 20.65 -0.94
N THR A 123 1.46 20.13 -1.59
CA THR A 123 1.22 20.34 -3.03
C THR A 123 -0.26 20.17 -3.34
N PHE A 124 -0.65 20.32 -4.60
CA PHE A 124 -1.97 19.92 -5.09
C PHE A 124 -1.84 19.43 -6.53
N VAL A 125 -1.59 18.13 -6.70
CA VAL A 125 -1.30 17.51 -8.01
C VAL A 125 -2.10 16.23 -8.20
N GLU A 126 -2.33 15.88 -9.48
CA GLU A 126 -2.89 14.59 -9.85
C GLU A 126 -1.81 13.51 -9.74
N VAL A 127 -2.19 12.37 -9.17
CA VAL A 127 -1.32 11.23 -8.95
C VAL A 127 -1.99 9.94 -9.40
N TYR A 128 -1.19 8.94 -9.68
CA TYR A 128 -1.59 7.70 -10.32
C TYR A 128 -1.15 6.50 -9.50
N ASN A 129 -1.96 5.44 -9.54
CA ASN A 129 -1.55 4.12 -9.07
C ASN A 129 -2.11 3.04 -9.99
N LEU A 130 -1.52 1.86 -9.95
CA LEU A 130 -1.89 0.72 -10.79
C LEU A 130 -2.39 -0.42 -9.91
N GLU A 131 -3.50 -1.04 -10.27
CA GLU A 131 -3.88 -2.37 -9.77
C GLU A 131 -3.31 -3.40 -10.74
N ILE A 132 -2.50 -4.32 -10.24
CA ILE A 132 -1.81 -5.34 -11.03
C ILE A 132 -2.48 -6.71 -10.78
N GLU A 133 -2.46 -7.58 -11.78
CA GLU A 133 -2.95 -8.95 -11.70
C GLU A 133 -2.03 -9.76 -10.75
N ASP A 134 -2.63 -10.45 -9.77
CA ASP A 134 -2.00 -11.35 -8.79
C ASP A 134 -0.95 -10.71 -7.86
N ASN A 135 -0.20 -9.71 -8.31
CA ASN A 135 0.85 -9.06 -7.53
C ASN A 135 0.45 -7.63 -7.13
N GLU A 136 0.76 -7.23 -5.91
CA GLU A 136 0.47 -5.89 -5.39
C GLU A 136 1.70 -4.96 -5.44
N ASN A 137 2.56 -5.14 -6.46
CA ASN A 137 3.80 -4.37 -6.61
C ASN A 137 4.19 -4.23 -8.08
N TYR A 138 5.09 -3.29 -8.36
CA TYR A 138 5.71 -3.10 -9.67
C TYR A 138 6.98 -2.27 -9.55
N TYR A 139 7.76 -2.22 -10.63
CA TYR A 139 9.02 -1.48 -10.68
C TYR A 139 8.86 -0.15 -11.40
N VAL A 140 9.40 0.90 -10.79
CA VAL A 140 9.41 2.28 -11.31
C VAL A 140 10.83 2.80 -11.47
N THR A 141 11.01 3.88 -12.21
CA THR A 141 12.29 4.48 -12.62
C THR A 141 13.06 3.64 -13.65
N GLU A 142 14.13 4.19 -14.20
CA GLU A 142 15.01 3.47 -15.16
C GLU A 142 15.74 2.32 -14.47
N GLU A 143 16.15 2.51 -13.24
CA GLU A 143 16.88 1.53 -12.43
C GLU A 143 15.95 0.44 -11.88
N GLY A 144 14.66 0.71 -11.84
CA GLY A 144 13.65 -0.21 -11.37
C GLY A 144 13.57 -0.29 -9.85
N VAL A 145 13.18 0.79 -9.21
CA VAL A 145 12.84 0.81 -7.78
C VAL A 145 11.55 0.04 -7.54
N LEU A 146 11.56 -0.91 -6.59
CA LEU A 146 10.40 -1.74 -6.28
C LEU A 146 9.44 -1.01 -5.34
N VAL A 147 8.20 -0.84 -5.80
CA VAL A 147 7.12 -0.15 -5.08
C VAL A 147 5.89 -1.03 -4.93
N HIS A 148 5.10 -0.81 -3.89
CA HIS A 148 3.86 -1.53 -3.63
C HIS A 148 2.65 -0.71 -4.08
N ASN A 149 1.80 -1.29 -4.93
CA ASN A 149 0.57 -0.64 -5.39
C ASN A 149 -0.60 -0.80 -4.41
N GLY A 150 -0.45 -1.63 -3.42
CA GLY A 150 -1.49 -1.97 -2.46
C GLY A 150 -1.80 -0.81 -1.53
N CYS A 151 -2.86 -0.09 -1.87
CA CYS A 151 -3.73 0.46 -0.85
C CYS A 151 -4.63 -0.70 -0.41
N ASN A 152 -4.14 -1.57 0.45
CA ASN A 152 -5.00 -2.55 1.12
C ASN A 152 -6.11 -1.85 1.93
N ASP A 153 -5.98 -0.55 2.12
CA ASP A 153 -6.89 0.31 2.84
C ASP A 153 -8.01 0.92 1.96
N ASP A 154 -7.90 0.83 0.62
CA ASP A 154 -8.90 1.39 -0.30
C ASP A 154 -9.99 0.40 -0.72
N LYS A 155 -9.78 -0.90 -0.50
CA LYS A 155 -10.80 -1.91 -0.81
C LYS A 155 -11.79 -2.01 0.33
N VAL A 156 -12.91 -1.32 0.18
CA VAL A 156 -14.06 -1.50 1.08
C VAL A 156 -14.79 -2.77 0.67
N PHE A 157 -14.80 -3.77 1.52
CA PHE A 157 -15.50 -5.03 1.28
C PHE A 157 -17.01 -4.84 1.38
N ASN A 158 -17.78 -5.72 0.74
CA ASN A 158 -19.23 -5.55 0.70
C ASN A 158 -19.93 -6.03 1.99
N SER A 159 -19.23 -6.80 2.83
CA SER A 159 -19.76 -7.30 4.10
C SER A 159 -18.65 -7.49 5.14
N GLU A 160 -19.05 -7.59 6.40
CA GLU A 160 -18.19 -7.95 7.52
C GLU A 160 -17.53 -9.31 7.31
N ASP A 161 -18.28 -10.31 6.83
CA ASP A 161 -17.76 -11.66 6.59
C ASP A 161 -16.63 -11.67 5.56
N GLU A 162 -16.76 -10.91 4.48
CA GLU A 162 -15.69 -10.76 3.49
C GLU A 162 -14.45 -10.08 4.10
N ALA A 163 -14.64 -9.04 4.91
CA ALA A 163 -13.56 -8.34 5.58
C ALA A 163 -12.85 -9.24 6.62
N VAL A 164 -13.61 -10.03 7.38
CA VAL A 164 -13.07 -11.03 8.31
C VAL A 164 -12.26 -12.09 7.56
N LYS A 165 -12.80 -12.61 6.45
CA LYS A 165 -12.09 -13.61 5.62
C LYS A 165 -10.77 -13.05 5.10
N GLU A 166 -10.76 -11.82 4.64
CA GLU A 166 -9.54 -11.15 4.19
C GLU A 166 -8.54 -10.93 5.35
N ALA A 167 -8.98 -10.41 6.49
CA ALA A 167 -8.14 -10.22 7.66
C ALA A 167 -7.49 -11.54 8.13
N ARG A 168 -8.27 -12.63 8.17
CA ARG A 168 -7.79 -13.99 8.49
C ARG A 168 -6.72 -14.47 7.51
N LYS A 169 -6.93 -14.24 6.21
CA LYS A 169 -5.97 -14.58 5.15
C LYS A 169 -4.65 -13.83 5.36
N ARG A 170 -4.70 -12.52 5.65
CA ARG A 170 -3.51 -11.67 5.84
C ARG A 170 -2.63 -12.12 7.01
N ILE A 171 -3.22 -12.65 8.06
CA ILE A 171 -2.48 -13.23 9.18
C ILE A 171 -2.24 -14.75 9.03
N GLY A 172 -2.45 -15.31 7.83
CA GLY A 172 -2.14 -16.69 7.50
C GLY A 172 -2.94 -17.74 8.30
N LEU A 173 -4.20 -17.44 8.66
CA LEU A 173 -5.08 -18.43 9.26
C LEU A 173 -5.67 -19.33 8.18
N LYS A 174 -5.61 -20.64 8.43
CA LYS A 174 -6.23 -21.65 7.56
C LYS A 174 -7.76 -21.66 7.72
N GLU A 175 -8.44 -22.19 6.71
CA GLU A 175 -9.87 -22.40 6.79
C GLU A 175 -10.20 -23.37 7.95
N GLY A 176 -11.18 -22.99 8.80
CA GLY A 176 -11.53 -23.77 10.00
C GLY A 176 -10.62 -23.56 11.22
N GLU A 177 -9.51 -22.84 11.10
CA GLU A 177 -8.67 -22.48 12.26
C GLU A 177 -9.36 -21.41 13.11
N ASN A 178 -9.70 -21.76 14.36
CA ASN A 178 -10.38 -20.84 15.28
C ASN A 178 -9.40 -20.22 16.27
N LEU A 179 -9.53 -18.92 16.47
CA LEU A 179 -8.83 -18.17 17.53
C LEU A 179 -9.75 -18.04 18.75
N GLN A 180 -9.14 -17.85 19.91
CA GLN A 180 -9.88 -17.62 21.15
C GLN A 180 -10.68 -16.31 21.02
N GLU A 181 -11.97 -16.37 21.34
CA GLU A 181 -12.86 -15.21 21.36
C GLU A 181 -12.69 -14.41 22.66
N GLY A 182 -12.76 -13.10 22.54
CA GLY A 182 -12.66 -12.15 23.64
C GLY A 182 -13.33 -10.83 23.30
N THR A 183 -13.23 -9.88 24.21
CA THR A 183 -13.72 -8.51 23.99
C THR A 183 -12.53 -7.58 23.85
N GLY A 184 -12.47 -6.87 22.73
CA GLY A 184 -11.43 -5.91 22.40
C GLY A 184 -11.80 -4.48 22.79
N LYS A 185 -11.03 -3.54 22.25
CA LYS A 185 -11.31 -2.10 22.35
C LYS A 185 -12.72 -1.78 21.83
N TYR A 186 -13.37 -0.80 22.40
CA TYR A 186 -14.76 -0.37 22.08
C TYR A 186 -15.84 -1.44 22.33
N GLY A 187 -15.57 -2.48 23.14
CA GLY A 187 -16.51 -3.59 23.32
C GLY A 187 -16.63 -4.50 22.09
N SER A 188 -15.75 -4.38 21.14
CA SER A 188 -15.77 -5.08 19.86
C SER A 188 -15.42 -6.55 20.01
N PRO A 189 -16.01 -7.47 19.20
CA PRO A 189 -15.57 -8.85 19.12
C PRO A 189 -14.10 -8.92 18.70
N GLN A 190 -13.30 -9.63 19.47
CA GLN A 190 -11.88 -9.86 19.21
C GLN A 190 -11.60 -11.35 19.21
N TYR A 191 -10.76 -11.78 18.28
CA TYR A 191 -10.36 -13.18 18.11
C TYR A 191 -8.83 -13.24 18.14
N GLY A 192 -8.27 -14.05 19.04
CA GLY A 192 -6.84 -14.19 19.24
C GLY A 192 -6.31 -13.49 20.48
N ASP A 193 -5.00 -13.31 20.54
CA ASP A 193 -4.26 -12.72 21.66
C ASP A 193 -3.45 -11.47 21.23
N ALA A 194 -2.56 -11.00 22.10
CA ALA A 194 -1.70 -9.84 21.80
C ALA A 194 -0.65 -10.12 20.70
N ARG A 195 -0.41 -11.38 20.34
CA ARG A 195 0.61 -11.75 19.35
C ARG A 195 0.01 -11.97 17.98
N LYS A 196 -1.21 -12.55 17.89
CA LYS A 196 -1.88 -12.83 16.62
C LYS A 196 -3.39 -12.81 16.79
N GLY A 197 -4.07 -12.07 15.93
CA GLY A 197 -5.52 -11.98 15.98
C GLY A 197 -6.13 -10.98 15.02
N TYR A 198 -7.44 -10.84 15.13
CA TYR A 198 -8.22 -9.80 14.48
C TYR A 198 -9.36 -9.30 15.40
N ARG A 199 -9.91 -8.13 15.11
CA ARG A 199 -10.98 -7.49 15.86
C ARG A 199 -11.92 -6.74 14.92
N ILE A 200 -13.22 -6.87 15.15
CA ILE A 200 -14.27 -6.24 14.35
C ILE A 200 -14.67 -4.93 15.01
N ASP A 201 -14.19 -3.81 14.48
CA ASP A 201 -14.44 -2.50 15.07
C ASP A 201 -15.55 -1.73 14.34
N PRO A 202 -16.41 -1.02 15.10
CA PRO A 202 -17.33 -0.06 14.52
C PRO A 202 -16.58 1.14 13.95
N ALA A 203 -17.24 1.93 13.10
CA ALA A 203 -16.72 3.23 12.70
C ALA A 203 -16.43 4.12 13.93
N HIS A 204 -15.26 4.72 13.96
CA HIS A 204 -14.88 5.66 15.00
C HIS A 204 -13.97 6.78 14.45
N ASN A 205 -13.79 7.86 15.18
CA ASN A 205 -12.92 8.95 14.77
C ASN A 205 -11.45 8.50 14.84
N GLY A 206 -10.77 8.52 13.70
CA GLY A 206 -9.38 8.10 13.56
C GLY A 206 -8.85 8.30 12.15
N ALA A 207 -8.00 7.39 11.68
CA ALA A 207 -7.57 7.36 10.28
C ALA A 207 -8.76 7.13 9.34
N ALA A 208 -8.60 7.45 8.06
CA ALA A 208 -9.71 7.40 7.09
C ALA A 208 -10.46 6.06 7.06
N ILE A 209 -9.72 4.97 7.18
CA ILE A 209 -10.26 3.61 7.23
C ILE A 209 -11.10 3.37 8.51
N GLU A 210 -10.78 4.07 9.60
CA GLU A 210 -11.46 3.94 10.89
C GLU A 210 -12.80 4.68 10.93
N ASN A 211 -13.07 5.60 9.98
CA ASN A 211 -14.35 6.30 9.84
C ASN A 211 -15.48 5.42 9.28
N GLN A 212 -15.20 4.17 8.94
CA GLN A 212 -16.17 3.15 8.56
C GLN A 212 -15.92 1.87 9.37
N PRO A 213 -16.90 0.95 9.45
CA PRO A 213 -16.70 -0.34 10.09
C PRO A 213 -15.53 -1.07 9.43
N HIS A 214 -14.66 -1.67 10.24
CA HIS A 214 -13.46 -2.35 9.74
C HIS A 214 -13.02 -3.50 10.63
N VAL A 215 -12.26 -4.43 10.05
CA VAL A 215 -11.63 -5.53 10.77
C VAL A 215 -10.16 -5.22 10.94
N ASN A 216 -9.72 -4.90 12.15
CA ASN A 216 -8.31 -4.81 12.48
C ASN A 216 -7.69 -6.21 12.55
N TYR A 217 -6.46 -6.38 12.06
CA TYR A 217 -5.71 -7.63 12.16
C TYR A 217 -4.26 -7.38 12.57
N TRP A 218 -3.63 -8.37 13.20
CA TRP A 218 -2.22 -8.33 13.58
C TRP A 218 -1.64 -9.74 13.68
N ASP A 219 -0.39 -9.87 13.28
CA ASP A 219 0.46 -11.03 13.55
C ASP A 219 1.87 -10.55 13.91
N TYR A 220 2.21 -10.65 15.19
CA TYR A 220 3.50 -10.29 15.76
C TYR A 220 4.33 -11.52 16.15
N THR A 221 3.99 -12.69 15.61
CA THR A 221 4.70 -13.95 15.90
C THR A 221 6.14 -13.94 15.36
N LYS A 222 6.37 -13.20 14.28
CA LYS A 222 7.70 -13.02 13.66
C LYS A 222 8.41 -11.74 14.08
N GLY A 223 7.84 -10.93 14.96
CA GLY A 223 8.40 -9.67 15.42
C GLY A 223 7.36 -8.61 15.73
N LYS A 224 7.78 -7.43 16.16
CA LYS A 224 6.91 -6.27 16.35
C LYS A 224 6.60 -5.61 15.00
N ARG A 225 5.60 -4.71 14.96
CA ARG A 225 5.30 -3.84 13.80
C ARG A 225 6.59 -3.18 13.30
N GLY A 226 6.88 -3.28 11.98
CA GLY A 226 8.12 -2.81 11.38
C GLY A 226 9.37 -3.63 11.72
N LYS A 227 9.20 -4.84 12.32
CA LYS A 227 10.28 -5.81 12.61
C LYS A 227 9.78 -7.24 12.41
N GLY A 228 9.20 -7.53 11.26
CA GLY A 228 8.64 -8.84 10.88
C GLY A 228 7.23 -9.10 11.38
N GLY A 229 6.59 -8.15 12.05
CA GLY A 229 5.19 -8.22 12.44
C GLY A 229 4.30 -7.44 11.48
N ILE A 230 3.14 -8.00 11.15
CA ILE A 230 2.14 -7.38 10.30
C ILE A 230 0.94 -6.88 11.10
N CYS A 231 0.35 -5.77 10.68
CA CYS A 231 -0.94 -5.31 11.18
C CYS A 231 -1.60 -4.37 10.16
N GLY A 232 -2.91 -4.25 10.22
CA GLY A 232 -3.68 -3.35 9.36
C GLY A 232 -5.16 -3.41 9.67
N ALA A 233 -5.96 -2.81 8.82
CA ALA A 233 -7.41 -2.82 8.90
C ALA A 233 -8.04 -3.14 7.53
N VAL A 234 -9.20 -3.78 7.54
CA VAL A 234 -9.98 -4.13 6.36
C VAL A 234 -11.36 -3.50 6.49
N PRO A 235 -11.65 -2.40 5.77
CA PRO A 235 -12.94 -1.72 5.87
C PRO A 235 -14.03 -2.47 5.12
N TYR A 236 -15.29 -2.34 5.59
CA TYR A 236 -16.46 -2.92 4.93
C TYR A 236 -17.68 -2.02 4.99
N LYS A 237 -18.63 -2.26 4.09
CA LYS A 237 -19.94 -1.61 4.07
C LYS A 237 -20.85 -2.26 5.11
N LYS A 238 -21.60 -1.42 5.83
CA LYS A 238 -22.60 -1.87 6.77
C LYS A 238 -23.93 -2.07 6.06
#